data_4efafb6229a0ea65d139e097e3c138de
#
_entry.id   4efafb6229a0ea65d139e097e3c138de
#
_cell.length_a   1.000
_cell.length_b   1.000
_cell.length_c   1.000
_cell.angle_alpha   90.00
_cell.angle_beta   90.00
_cell.angle_gamma   90.00
#
_symmetry.space_group_name_H-M   'P 1'
#
loop_
_entity.id
_entity.type
_entity.pdbx_description
1 polymer ?
#
loop_
_entity_poly.entity_id
_entity_poly.type
_entity_poly.pdbx_seq_one_letter_code
_entity_poly.pdbx_strand_id
1 'polypeptide(L)'
;MRYLSFQILFLVATMVTAQSLIVPLYDGKIPNSKPSDEKERVDTSNIIRVSKVQDPQIEVFLGAPKNANGQAVLICPGGGYGILAYDWEGYDIAKWLNSKGIAGIVLKYRLPSDASQVKKELSPLMDAQRAMRIIRANAKKWNIDPQKIGVMGFSAGGHLASTLGTHFDLGNPMADDTINQVSCRPDFMILGYPVISMDSDVTHAGSKRNLLGENPSKELETYYSNEKQVKEDTPPTFIFHSEDDNVVPIENSIRMYQELRDKKIPAEAHFFPTGGHGYSLGLNTNETYSNWPIYCETWLKNINKKGQ
;
A
#
# COMPACT_ATOMS: atom_id res chain seq x y z
N MET A 1 -57.91 10.02 42.95
CA MET A 1 -57.40 9.77 41.60
C MET A 1 -55.88 10.08 41.60
N ARG A 2 -55.04 9.05 41.49
CA ARG A 2 -53.58 9.20 41.43
C ARG A 2 -53.17 9.17 39.95
N TYR A 3 -52.61 10.28 39.43
CA TYR A 3 -52.05 10.32 38.09
C TYR A 3 -50.66 9.69 38.10
N LEU A 4 -50.48 8.58 37.38
CA LEU A 4 -49.20 7.97 37.08
C LEU A 4 -48.61 8.72 35.87
N SER A 5 -47.53 9.52 36.08
CA SER A 5 -46.77 10.13 34.98
C SER A 5 -45.80 9.09 34.45
N PHE A 6 -46.00 8.64 33.21
CA PHE A 6 -45.05 7.83 32.46
C PHE A 6 -43.99 8.75 31.86
N GLN A 7 -42.75 8.68 32.37
CA GLN A 7 -41.62 9.30 31.70
C GLN A 7 -41.12 8.34 30.61
N ILE A 8 -41.25 8.74 29.36
CA ILE A 8 -40.66 8.06 28.22
C ILE A 8 -39.18 8.49 28.11
N LEU A 9 -38.27 7.56 28.46
CA LEU A 9 -36.83 7.75 28.29
C LEU A 9 -36.50 7.53 26.82
N PHE A 10 -36.20 8.62 26.07
CA PHE A 10 -35.69 8.52 24.71
C PHE A 10 -34.22 8.12 24.75
N LEU A 11 -33.94 6.86 24.42
CA LEU A 11 -32.55 6.38 24.21
C LEU A 11 -32.09 6.92 22.83
N VAL A 12 -31.31 8.00 22.82
CA VAL A 12 -30.63 8.46 21.61
C VAL A 12 -29.44 7.53 21.37
N ALA A 13 -29.63 6.53 20.53
CA ALA A 13 -28.52 5.74 20.01
C ALA A 13 -27.68 6.62 19.08
N THR A 14 -26.57 7.14 19.54
CA THR A 14 -25.56 7.76 18.68
C THR A 14 -24.93 6.64 17.85
N MET A 15 -25.29 6.56 16.57
CA MET A 15 -24.56 5.75 15.60
C MET A 15 -23.15 6.35 15.47
N VAL A 16 -22.17 5.74 16.11
CA VAL A 16 -20.76 6.00 15.84
C VAL A 16 -20.47 5.29 14.51
N THR A 17 -20.61 6.01 13.41
CA THR A 17 -20.02 5.57 12.14
C THR A 17 -18.50 5.58 12.33
N ALA A 18 -17.84 4.46 12.04
CA ALA A 18 -16.39 4.40 11.97
C ALA A 18 -15.94 5.33 10.85
N GLN A 19 -15.64 6.57 11.19
CA GLN A 19 -15.24 7.60 10.24
C GLN A 19 -13.75 7.42 9.97
N SER A 20 -13.38 7.22 8.70
CA SER A 20 -11.98 7.26 8.29
C SER A 20 -11.42 8.68 8.50
N LEU A 21 -10.14 8.76 8.84
CA LEU A 21 -9.43 10.03 8.98
C LEU A 21 -8.61 10.29 7.71
N ILE A 22 -8.93 11.37 6.99
CA ILE A 22 -8.15 11.81 5.84
C ILE A 22 -7.03 12.74 6.32
N VAL A 23 -5.79 12.43 5.92
CA VAL A 23 -4.58 13.20 6.26
C VAL A 23 -3.83 13.53 4.97
N PRO A 24 -3.72 14.81 4.58
CA PRO A 24 -2.86 15.24 3.49
C PRO A 24 -1.39 14.85 3.76
N LEU A 25 -0.63 14.49 2.72
CA LEU A 25 0.78 14.13 2.91
C LEU A 25 1.66 15.38 3.13
N TYR A 26 1.27 16.50 2.58
CA TYR A 26 2.06 17.74 2.61
C TYR A 26 1.19 18.92 3.01
N ASP A 27 1.75 19.78 3.83
CA ASP A 27 1.16 21.09 4.15
C ASP A 27 1.77 22.14 3.23
N GLY A 28 0.96 22.72 2.33
CA GLY A 28 1.38 23.75 1.37
C GLY A 28 1.98 23.15 0.09
N LYS A 29 3.21 23.56 -0.27
CA LYS A 29 3.81 23.15 -1.56
C LYS A 29 4.13 21.65 -1.59
N ILE A 30 3.54 20.93 -2.54
CA ILE A 30 3.81 19.52 -2.78
C ILE A 30 5.15 19.38 -3.52
N PRO A 31 6.15 18.63 -2.97
CA PRO A 31 7.45 18.46 -3.63
C PRO A 31 7.31 17.82 -5.02
N ASN A 32 8.22 18.14 -5.93
CA ASN A 32 8.25 17.60 -7.30
C ASN A 32 7.03 17.97 -8.17
N SER A 33 6.09 18.77 -7.68
CA SER A 33 4.96 19.29 -8.48
C SER A 33 5.33 20.57 -9.24
N LYS A 34 4.70 20.76 -10.39
CA LYS A 34 4.73 21.99 -11.19
C LYS A 34 3.31 22.42 -11.55
N PRO A 35 3.07 23.70 -11.91
CA PRO A 35 1.75 24.17 -12.33
C PRO A 35 1.19 23.34 -13.47
N SER A 36 -0.09 22.95 -13.37
CA SER A 36 -0.80 22.13 -14.35
C SER A 36 -2.29 22.38 -14.30
N ASP A 37 -2.94 22.23 -15.45
CA ASP A 37 -4.41 22.25 -15.56
C ASP A 37 -5.04 20.85 -15.35
N GLU A 38 -4.22 19.83 -15.06
CA GLU A 38 -4.72 18.49 -14.75
C GLU A 38 -5.57 18.51 -13.49
N LYS A 39 -6.72 17.83 -13.56
CA LYS A 39 -7.64 17.68 -12.44
C LYS A 39 -7.85 16.22 -12.14
N GLU A 40 -7.82 15.88 -10.86
CA GLU A 40 -8.19 14.57 -10.36
C GLU A 40 -9.59 14.18 -10.85
N ARG A 41 -9.75 12.91 -11.21
CA ARG A 41 -11.03 12.34 -11.66
C ARG A 41 -11.31 11.08 -10.86
N VAL A 42 -12.58 10.93 -10.45
CA VAL A 42 -13.09 9.75 -9.78
C VAL A 42 -14.18 9.13 -10.67
N ASP A 43 -13.98 7.88 -11.05
CA ASP A 43 -14.97 7.06 -11.75
C ASP A 43 -15.46 5.97 -10.79
N THR A 44 -16.78 5.89 -10.64
CA THR A 44 -17.47 4.94 -9.74
C THR A 44 -18.38 3.98 -10.50
N SER A 45 -18.22 3.85 -11.80
CA SER A 45 -19.12 3.04 -12.66
C SER A 45 -19.09 1.54 -12.36
N ASN A 46 -17.97 1.02 -11.85
CA ASN A 46 -17.81 -0.39 -11.46
C ASN A 46 -17.08 -0.45 -10.11
N ILE A 47 -15.77 -0.21 -10.13
CA ILE A 47 -14.96 0.02 -8.94
C ILE A 47 -14.57 1.51 -8.87
N ILE A 48 -14.21 2.00 -7.69
CA ILE A 48 -13.73 3.38 -7.57
C ILE A 48 -12.34 3.49 -8.18
N ARG A 49 -12.25 4.18 -9.31
CA ARG A 49 -10.98 4.51 -9.99
C ARG A 49 -10.65 5.97 -9.80
N VAL A 50 -9.53 6.24 -9.16
CA VAL A 50 -9.02 7.62 -9.02
C VAL A 50 -7.88 7.79 -10.02
N SER A 51 -7.93 8.85 -10.84
CA SER A 51 -6.90 9.16 -11.82
C SER A 51 -6.45 10.61 -11.71
N LYS A 52 -5.26 10.92 -12.26
CA LYS A 52 -4.68 12.27 -12.25
C LYS A 52 -4.61 12.88 -10.84
N VAL A 53 -4.23 12.09 -9.86
CA VAL A 53 -4.09 12.53 -8.47
C VAL A 53 -3.12 13.70 -8.39
N GLN A 54 -3.57 14.83 -7.84
CA GLN A 54 -2.78 16.04 -7.63
C GLN A 54 -2.47 16.25 -6.13
N ASP A 55 -3.47 15.94 -5.27
CA ASP A 55 -3.39 16.13 -3.83
C ASP A 55 -3.23 14.76 -3.13
N PRO A 56 -1.97 14.32 -2.88
CA PRO A 56 -1.72 13.03 -2.26
C PRO A 56 -2.08 13.05 -0.77
N GLN A 57 -2.72 11.97 -0.33
CA GLN A 57 -3.21 11.84 1.05
C GLN A 57 -3.23 10.38 1.49
N ILE A 58 -3.34 10.17 2.79
CA ILE A 58 -3.69 8.86 3.35
C ILE A 58 -5.10 8.92 3.94
N GLU A 59 -5.81 7.81 3.83
CA GLU A 59 -7.07 7.60 4.52
C GLU A 59 -6.88 6.50 5.56
N VAL A 60 -7.05 6.86 6.82
CA VAL A 60 -6.69 6.04 7.98
C VAL A 60 -7.93 5.35 8.53
N PHE A 61 -7.92 4.03 8.52
CA PHE A 61 -8.95 3.16 9.08
C PHE A 61 -8.38 2.50 10.34
N LEU A 62 -8.75 3.02 11.50
CA LEU A 62 -8.34 2.44 12.78
C LEU A 62 -9.36 1.37 13.19
N GLY A 63 -8.86 0.22 13.61
CA GLY A 63 -9.70 -0.82 14.21
C GLY A 63 -10.26 -0.40 15.58
N ALA A 64 -11.26 -1.15 16.07
CA ALA A 64 -11.77 -0.92 17.41
C ALA A 64 -10.65 -1.03 18.45
N PRO A 65 -10.49 -0.05 19.38
CA PRO A 65 -9.35 0.01 20.31
C PRO A 65 -9.12 -1.27 21.10
N LYS A 66 -10.21 -1.99 21.47
CA LYS A 66 -10.14 -3.26 22.22
C LYS A 66 -9.55 -4.43 21.42
N ASN A 67 -9.59 -4.35 20.08
CA ASN A 67 -9.12 -5.39 19.18
C ASN A 67 -7.78 -5.03 18.54
N ALA A 68 -7.34 -3.78 18.66
CA ALA A 68 -6.09 -3.31 18.05
C ALA A 68 -4.88 -4.08 18.61
N ASN A 69 -4.08 -4.64 17.70
CA ASN A 69 -2.88 -5.42 18.04
C ASN A 69 -1.58 -4.62 17.87
N GLY A 70 -1.69 -3.34 17.56
CA GLY A 70 -0.57 -2.41 17.35
C GLY A 70 0.02 -2.45 15.94
N GLN A 71 -0.37 -3.38 15.08
CA GLN A 71 0.10 -3.39 13.69
C GLN A 71 -0.63 -2.35 12.83
N ALA A 72 0.07 -1.84 11.82
CA ALA A 72 -0.49 -0.99 10.77
C ALA A 72 0.06 -1.37 9.39
N VAL A 73 -0.73 -1.16 8.36
CA VAL A 73 -0.33 -1.43 6.96
C VAL A 73 -0.69 -0.23 6.09
N LEU A 74 0.33 0.35 5.44
CA LEU A 74 0.16 1.30 4.35
C LEU A 74 -0.22 0.53 3.09
N ILE A 75 -1.37 0.81 2.49
CA ILE A 75 -1.92 0.10 1.34
C ILE A 75 -1.72 0.94 0.10
N CYS A 76 -1.03 0.39 -0.90
CA CYS A 76 -0.79 1.00 -2.21
C CYS A 76 -1.69 0.30 -3.26
N PRO A 77 -2.84 0.89 -3.65
CA PRO A 77 -3.69 0.31 -4.68
C PRO A 77 -2.98 0.23 -6.03
N GLY A 78 -3.32 -0.79 -6.83
CA GLY A 78 -2.84 -0.94 -8.19
C GLY A 78 -3.59 -0.08 -9.20
N GLY A 79 -3.35 -0.37 -10.49
CA GLY A 79 -3.97 0.32 -11.61
C GLY A 79 -2.97 0.81 -12.65
N GLY A 80 -1.85 0.10 -12.81
CA GLY A 80 -0.88 0.33 -13.88
C GLY A 80 -0.19 1.69 -13.84
N TYR A 81 -0.19 2.40 -12.70
CA TYR A 81 0.21 3.81 -12.58
C TYR A 81 -0.64 4.79 -13.41
N GLY A 82 -1.75 4.34 -13.98
CA GLY A 82 -2.71 5.19 -14.71
C GLY A 82 -3.94 5.56 -13.88
N ILE A 83 -4.32 4.68 -12.96
CA ILE A 83 -5.41 4.88 -12.00
C ILE A 83 -5.03 4.27 -10.64
N LEU A 84 -5.85 4.51 -9.62
CA LEU A 84 -5.86 3.75 -8.37
C LEU A 84 -7.17 2.98 -8.29
N ALA A 85 -7.12 1.64 -8.11
CA ALA A 85 -8.27 0.79 -7.81
C ALA A 85 -8.65 0.97 -6.33
N TYR A 86 -9.28 2.10 -5.99
CA TYR A 86 -9.22 2.72 -4.67
C TYR A 86 -10.09 2.02 -3.63
N ASP A 87 -11.25 1.45 -4.03
CA ASP A 87 -12.08 0.61 -3.16
C ASP A 87 -11.58 -0.84 -3.15
N TRP A 88 -11.39 -1.42 -4.32
CA TRP A 88 -11.07 -2.82 -4.55
C TRP A 88 -9.75 -3.27 -3.90
N GLU A 89 -8.68 -2.51 -4.11
CA GLU A 89 -7.33 -2.77 -3.57
C GLU A 89 -6.95 -1.77 -2.46
N GLY A 90 -7.90 -0.94 -2.01
CA GLY A 90 -7.73 0.03 -0.93
C GLY A 90 -8.68 -0.21 0.22
N TYR A 91 -9.94 0.25 0.10
CA TYR A 91 -10.91 0.22 1.20
C TYR A 91 -11.26 -1.19 1.68
N ASP A 92 -11.44 -2.14 0.77
CA ASP A 92 -11.80 -3.50 1.13
C ASP A 92 -10.66 -4.19 1.87
N ILE A 93 -9.42 -3.93 1.45
CA ILE A 93 -8.21 -4.39 2.16
C ILE A 93 -8.12 -3.74 3.54
N ALA A 94 -8.35 -2.43 3.66
CA ALA A 94 -8.31 -1.73 4.94
C ALA A 94 -9.37 -2.28 5.92
N LYS A 95 -10.58 -2.55 5.45
CA LYS A 95 -11.65 -3.17 6.25
C LYS A 95 -11.30 -4.59 6.68
N TRP A 96 -10.72 -5.39 5.76
CA TRP A 96 -10.24 -6.73 6.09
C TRP A 96 -9.17 -6.67 7.19
N LEU A 97 -8.16 -5.80 7.08
CA LEU A 97 -7.14 -5.60 8.11
C LEU A 97 -7.75 -5.18 9.45
N ASN A 98 -8.72 -4.27 9.43
CA ASN A 98 -9.44 -3.84 10.65
C ASN A 98 -10.17 -5.01 11.34
N SER A 99 -10.74 -5.93 10.57
CA SER A 99 -11.36 -7.14 11.13
C SER A 99 -10.37 -8.04 11.88
N LYS A 100 -9.06 -7.87 11.64
CA LYS A 100 -7.95 -8.58 12.29
C LYS A 100 -7.25 -7.75 13.37
N GLY A 101 -7.80 -6.57 13.70
CA GLY A 101 -7.21 -5.66 14.69
C GLY A 101 -5.99 -4.89 14.19
N ILE A 102 -5.78 -4.82 12.88
CA ILE A 102 -4.67 -4.12 12.22
C ILE A 102 -5.20 -2.81 11.63
N ALA A 103 -4.50 -1.70 11.83
CA ALA A 103 -4.84 -0.44 11.19
C ALA A 103 -4.55 -0.50 9.68
N GLY A 104 -5.57 -0.25 8.85
CA GLY A 104 -5.42 -0.13 7.40
C GLY A 104 -5.30 1.33 6.99
N ILE A 105 -4.29 1.70 6.24
CA ILE A 105 -4.07 3.07 5.79
C ILE A 105 -3.95 3.08 4.27
N VAL A 106 -4.96 3.63 3.58
CA VAL A 106 -5.00 3.66 2.11
C VAL A 106 -4.26 4.89 1.60
N LEU A 107 -3.31 4.68 0.71
CA LEU A 107 -2.53 5.74 0.09
C LEU A 107 -3.16 6.17 -1.25
N LYS A 108 -3.58 7.42 -1.33
CA LYS A 108 -3.87 8.11 -2.58
C LYS A 108 -2.59 8.81 -3.04
N TYR A 109 -1.74 8.08 -3.75
CA TYR A 109 -0.46 8.61 -4.25
C TYR A 109 -0.61 9.27 -5.61
N ARG A 110 0.25 10.24 -5.91
CA ARG A 110 0.31 10.88 -7.24
C ARG A 110 0.69 9.86 -8.29
N LEU A 111 -0.12 9.81 -9.33
CA LEU A 111 0.20 9.03 -10.52
C LEU A 111 1.20 9.78 -11.39
N PRO A 112 2.15 9.08 -12.03
CA PRO A 112 3.18 9.73 -12.85
C PRO A 112 2.58 10.56 -13.99
N SER A 113 2.91 11.84 -14.07
CA SER A 113 2.44 12.76 -15.10
C SER A 113 3.50 13.80 -15.47
N ASP A 114 3.89 13.82 -16.74
CA ASP A 114 4.79 14.85 -17.26
C ASP A 114 4.13 16.24 -17.31
N ALA A 115 2.79 16.32 -17.20
CA ALA A 115 2.07 17.59 -17.19
C ALA A 115 2.13 18.30 -15.84
N SER A 116 2.16 17.56 -14.72
CA SER A 116 2.03 18.11 -13.36
C SER A 116 3.25 17.87 -12.45
N GLN A 117 4.27 17.14 -12.93
CA GLN A 117 5.44 16.77 -12.12
C GLN A 117 6.74 17.09 -12.85
N VAL A 118 7.78 17.42 -12.10
CA VAL A 118 9.12 17.74 -12.65
C VAL A 118 9.81 16.46 -13.12
N LYS A 119 9.80 15.42 -12.28
CA LYS A 119 10.29 14.06 -12.55
C LYS A 119 9.20 13.10 -12.11
N LYS A 120 8.37 12.67 -13.06
CA LYS A 120 7.15 11.92 -12.75
C LYS A 120 7.39 10.61 -12.02
N GLU A 121 8.50 9.94 -12.31
CA GLU A 121 8.88 8.66 -11.74
C GLU A 121 9.17 8.71 -10.24
N LEU A 122 9.53 9.89 -9.72
CA LEU A 122 9.84 10.07 -8.30
C LEU A 122 8.60 10.24 -7.43
N SER A 123 7.51 10.81 -7.97
CA SER A 123 6.36 11.24 -7.17
C SER A 123 5.68 10.11 -6.39
N PRO A 124 5.42 8.92 -6.97
CA PRO A 124 4.80 7.83 -6.23
C PRO A 124 5.63 7.40 -5.01
N LEU A 125 6.95 7.24 -5.19
CA LEU A 125 7.85 6.85 -4.09
C LEU A 125 7.93 7.94 -3.01
N MET A 126 8.04 9.20 -3.40
CA MET A 126 8.06 10.33 -2.44
C MET A 126 6.80 10.34 -1.57
N ASP A 127 5.64 10.09 -2.17
CA ASP A 127 4.36 10.04 -1.46
C ASP A 127 4.29 8.82 -0.53
N ALA A 128 4.74 7.65 -0.96
CA ALA A 128 4.78 6.45 -0.13
C ALA A 128 5.76 6.59 1.06
N GLN A 129 6.94 7.18 0.83
CA GLN A 129 7.91 7.50 1.90
C GLN A 129 7.31 8.50 2.91
N ARG A 130 6.66 9.55 2.42
CA ARG A 130 6.01 10.56 3.27
C ARG A 130 4.87 9.96 4.08
N ALA A 131 4.03 9.14 3.46
CA ALA A 131 2.94 8.43 4.13
C ALA A 131 3.45 7.54 5.26
N MET A 132 4.49 6.73 5.01
CA MET A 132 5.11 5.88 6.02
C MET A 132 5.63 6.68 7.21
N ARG A 133 6.27 7.82 6.97
CA ARG A 133 6.73 8.73 8.03
C ARG A 133 5.57 9.31 8.83
N ILE A 134 4.50 9.76 8.17
CA ILE A 134 3.31 10.28 8.86
C ILE A 134 2.70 9.22 9.77
N ILE A 135 2.60 7.96 9.31
CA ILE A 135 2.09 6.86 10.13
C ILE A 135 2.99 6.66 11.35
N ARG A 136 4.29 6.58 11.17
CA ARG A 136 5.27 6.35 12.26
C ARG A 136 5.29 7.50 13.27
N ALA A 137 5.23 8.74 12.81
CA ALA A 137 5.16 9.93 13.67
C ALA A 137 3.86 10.00 14.49
N ASN A 138 2.75 9.49 13.95
CA ASN A 138 1.46 9.46 14.63
C ASN A 138 1.16 8.13 15.34
N ALA A 139 2.09 7.19 15.38
CA ALA A 139 1.87 5.82 15.85
C ALA A 139 1.26 5.79 17.26
N LYS A 140 1.81 6.56 18.20
CA LYS A 140 1.27 6.67 19.57
C LYS A 140 -0.18 7.19 19.59
N LYS A 141 -0.49 8.22 18.79
CA LYS A 141 -1.82 8.82 18.71
C LYS A 141 -2.86 7.84 18.14
N TRP A 142 -2.43 6.96 17.23
CA TRP A 142 -3.31 5.99 16.55
C TRP A 142 -3.28 4.60 17.19
N ASN A 143 -2.65 4.44 18.36
CA ASN A 143 -2.48 3.16 19.05
C ASN A 143 -1.79 2.11 18.17
N ILE A 144 -0.74 2.55 17.47
CA ILE A 144 0.13 1.74 16.61
C ILE A 144 1.50 1.61 17.26
N ASP A 145 2.11 0.44 17.15
CA ASP A 145 3.51 0.21 17.50
C ASP A 145 4.40 0.71 16.33
N PRO A 146 5.28 1.70 16.52
CA PRO A 146 6.10 2.25 15.45
C PRO A 146 7.09 1.24 14.83
N GLN A 147 7.25 0.06 15.41
CA GLN A 147 8.06 -1.05 14.91
C GLN A 147 7.24 -2.15 14.24
N LYS A 148 5.93 -1.92 14.02
CA LYS A 148 5.00 -2.87 13.40
C LYS A 148 4.20 -2.24 12.26
N ILE A 149 4.85 -1.42 11.45
CA ILE A 149 4.23 -0.71 10.33
C ILE A 149 4.73 -1.29 9.02
N GLY A 150 3.88 -2.03 8.33
CA GLY A 150 4.20 -2.61 7.02
C GLY A 150 3.66 -1.81 5.85
N VAL A 151 4.04 -2.24 4.66
CA VAL A 151 3.46 -1.78 3.40
C VAL A 151 2.85 -2.96 2.64
N MET A 152 1.72 -2.73 1.99
CA MET A 152 1.04 -3.68 1.12
C MET A 152 0.73 -3.03 -0.20
N GLY A 153 0.93 -3.75 -1.30
CA GLY A 153 0.59 -3.23 -2.60
C GLY A 153 0.21 -4.31 -3.60
N PHE A 154 -0.58 -3.92 -4.59
CA PHE A 154 -1.15 -4.80 -5.59
C PHE A 154 -0.75 -4.33 -6.98
N SER A 155 -0.37 -5.25 -7.90
CA SER A 155 -0.04 -4.90 -9.28
C SER A 155 1.02 -3.77 -9.34
N ALA A 156 0.75 -2.65 -9.99
CA ALA A 156 1.60 -1.45 -9.97
C ALA A 156 1.78 -0.85 -8.56
N GLY A 157 0.78 -0.98 -7.68
CA GLY A 157 0.91 -0.64 -6.25
C GLY A 157 1.85 -1.60 -5.52
N GLY A 158 1.95 -2.86 -5.96
CA GLY A 158 2.95 -3.82 -5.52
C GLY A 158 4.37 -3.40 -5.93
N HIS A 159 4.51 -2.81 -7.13
CA HIS A 159 5.75 -2.16 -7.53
C HIS A 159 6.10 -1.00 -6.60
N LEU A 160 5.15 -0.10 -6.30
CA LEU A 160 5.38 1.01 -5.38
C LEU A 160 5.75 0.52 -3.97
N ALA A 161 5.06 -0.50 -3.45
CA ALA A 161 5.35 -1.09 -2.14
C ALA A 161 6.75 -1.71 -2.08
N SER A 162 7.16 -2.46 -3.11
CA SER A 162 8.51 -3.03 -3.19
C SER A 162 9.57 -1.95 -3.44
N THR A 163 9.25 -0.88 -4.21
CA THR A 163 10.15 0.27 -4.35
C THR A 163 10.38 0.95 -2.99
N LEU A 164 9.32 1.17 -2.20
CA LEU A 164 9.48 1.70 -0.84
C LEU A 164 10.34 0.79 0.03
N GLY A 165 10.15 -0.53 -0.05
CA GLY A 165 10.90 -1.50 0.74
C GLY A 165 12.36 -1.70 0.34
N THR A 166 12.77 -1.24 -0.85
CA THR A 166 14.15 -1.31 -1.35
C THR A 166 14.87 0.05 -1.41
N HIS A 167 14.11 1.16 -1.42
CA HIS A 167 14.60 2.53 -1.55
C HIS A 167 14.17 3.43 -0.37
N PHE A 168 14.01 2.87 0.81
CA PHE A 168 13.75 3.63 2.03
C PHE A 168 15.00 4.38 2.51
N ASP A 169 14.78 5.34 3.41
CA ASP A 169 15.82 5.93 4.25
C ASP A 169 15.39 5.95 5.73
N LEU A 170 16.35 6.20 6.60
CA LEU A 170 16.14 6.17 8.05
C LEU A 170 15.69 7.52 8.64
N GLY A 171 15.41 8.50 7.79
CA GLY A 171 15.07 9.87 8.17
C GLY A 171 16.29 10.75 8.35
N ASN A 172 16.05 12.06 8.40
CA ASN A 172 17.09 13.06 8.66
C ASN A 172 16.80 13.78 10.00
N PRO A 173 17.52 13.47 11.09
CA PRO A 173 17.28 14.10 12.40
C PRO A 173 17.42 15.63 12.39
N MET A 174 18.07 16.20 11.39
CA MET A 174 18.29 17.64 11.24
C MET A 174 17.28 18.31 10.30
N ALA A 175 16.26 17.57 9.80
CA ALA A 175 15.25 18.18 8.95
C ALA A 175 14.35 19.13 9.75
N ASP A 176 14.01 20.28 9.15
CA ASP A 176 13.10 21.27 9.75
C ASP A 176 11.69 20.68 9.95
N ASP A 177 11.24 19.88 9.00
CA ASP A 177 9.98 19.14 9.10
C ASP A 177 10.20 17.86 9.94
N THR A 178 9.60 17.82 11.13
CA THR A 178 9.71 16.70 12.07
C THR A 178 9.25 15.36 11.51
N ILE A 179 8.33 15.35 10.54
CA ILE A 179 7.91 14.13 9.83
C ILE A 179 9.09 13.54 9.03
N ASN A 180 9.98 14.37 8.49
CA ASN A 180 11.16 13.89 7.75
C ASN A 180 12.31 13.41 8.66
N GLN A 181 12.18 13.58 9.97
CA GLN A 181 13.17 13.09 10.94
C GLN A 181 13.04 11.58 11.20
N VAL A 182 11.87 10.98 10.91
CA VAL A 182 11.64 9.55 11.18
C VAL A 182 11.83 8.68 9.94
N SER A 183 12.20 7.42 10.15
CA SER A 183 12.42 6.43 9.09
C SER A 183 11.15 6.17 8.26
N CYS A 184 11.33 6.02 6.94
CA CYS A 184 10.28 5.53 6.05
C CYS A 184 10.42 4.02 5.74
N ARG A 185 11.36 3.30 6.40
CA ARG A 185 11.52 1.86 6.20
C ARG A 185 10.26 1.11 6.69
N PRO A 186 9.61 0.31 5.83
CA PRO A 186 8.56 -0.60 6.31
C PRO A 186 9.16 -1.69 7.21
N ASP A 187 8.42 -2.14 8.22
CA ASP A 187 8.86 -3.25 9.06
C ASP A 187 8.60 -4.61 8.41
N PHE A 188 7.70 -4.65 7.44
CA PHE A 188 7.40 -5.81 6.57
C PHE A 188 6.73 -5.37 5.27
N MET A 189 6.74 -6.26 4.24
CA MET A 189 6.06 -6.04 2.96
C MET A 189 5.06 -7.15 2.64
N ILE A 190 3.96 -6.79 1.98
CA ILE A 190 2.97 -7.72 1.42
C ILE A 190 2.74 -7.34 -0.04
N LEU A 191 3.02 -8.26 -0.96
CA LEU A 191 3.03 -8.01 -2.40
C LEU A 191 2.03 -8.95 -3.10
N GLY A 192 0.93 -8.38 -3.60
CA GLY A 192 -0.11 -9.12 -4.33
C GLY A 192 0.07 -8.97 -5.84
N TYR A 193 0.26 -10.07 -6.57
CA TYR A 193 0.48 -10.10 -8.02
C TYR A 193 1.27 -8.89 -8.54
N PRO A 194 2.44 -8.60 -7.89
CA PRO A 194 3.12 -7.33 -8.04
C PRO A 194 3.85 -7.21 -9.37
N VAL A 195 3.85 -6.02 -9.96
CA VAL A 195 4.92 -5.63 -10.88
C VAL A 195 6.19 -5.46 -10.03
N ILE A 196 7.31 -6.00 -10.46
CA ILE A 196 8.61 -5.95 -9.76
C ILE A 196 9.71 -5.47 -10.69
N SER A 197 9.88 -6.15 -11.82
CA SER A 197 10.93 -5.90 -12.80
C SER A 197 10.49 -4.87 -13.84
N MET A 198 11.43 -4.05 -14.29
CA MET A 198 11.28 -3.19 -15.48
C MET A 198 11.98 -3.78 -16.71
N ASP A 199 12.52 -5.02 -16.61
CA ASP A 199 13.06 -5.73 -17.74
C ASP A 199 11.94 -6.11 -18.73
N SER A 200 12.16 -5.90 -20.01
CA SER A 200 11.11 -5.99 -21.04
C SER A 200 10.56 -7.41 -21.26
N ASP A 201 11.24 -8.44 -20.80
CA ASP A 201 10.84 -9.83 -20.90
C ASP A 201 9.75 -10.24 -19.89
N VAL A 202 9.63 -9.50 -18.78
CA VAL A 202 8.70 -9.87 -17.68
C VAL A 202 7.87 -8.69 -17.15
N THR A 203 8.19 -7.45 -17.54
CA THR A 203 7.49 -6.28 -17.02
C THR A 203 6.05 -6.18 -17.50
N HIS A 204 5.17 -5.59 -16.70
CA HIS A 204 3.92 -5.04 -17.22
C HIS A 204 4.21 -3.76 -18.01
N ALA A 205 4.14 -3.84 -19.34
CA ALA A 205 4.52 -2.75 -20.24
C ALA A 205 3.79 -1.43 -19.96
N GLY A 206 2.50 -1.51 -19.58
CA GLY A 206 1.70 -0.34 -19.21
C GLY A 206 2.23 0.38 -17.97
N SER A 207 2.59 -0.34 -16.92
CA SER A 207 3.18 0.22 -15.70
C SER A 207 4.54 0.85 -15.97
N LYS A 208 5.40 0.17 -16.74
CA LYS A 208 6.71 0.69 -17.13
C LYS A 208 6.59 2.00 -17.89
N ARG A 209 5.73 2.02 -18.93
CA ARG A 209 5.50 3.23 -19.75
C ARG A 209 4.95 4.40 -18.93
N ASN A 210 3.97 4.15 -18.08
CA ASN A 210 3.37 5.20 -17.25
C ASN A 210 4.39 5.78 -16.26
N LEU A 211 5.15 4.92 -15.60
CA LEU A 211 6.15 5.35 -14.60
C LEU A 211 7.37 6.00 -15.26
N LEU A 212 7.99 5.32 -16.22
CA LEU A 212 9.32 5.67 -16.76
C LEU A 212 9.29 6.37 -18.12
N GLY A 213 8.16 6.32 -18.83
CA GLY A 213 8.06 6.81 -20.20
C GLY A 213 8.26 5.71 -21.24
N GLU A 214 8.20 6.09 -22.53
CA GLU A 214 8.29 5.15 -23.65
C GLU A 214 9.70 4.55 -23.82
N ASN A 215 10.74 5.34 -23.60
CA ASN A 215 12.13 4.96 -23.84
C ASN A 215 13.00 5.30 -22.61
N PRO A 216 12.82 4.62 -21.46
CA PRO A 216 13.65 4.88 -20.28
C PRO A 216 15.09 4.45 -20.52
N SER A 217 16.05 5.12 -19.84
CA SER A 217 17.44 4.67 -19.85
C SER A 217 17.57 3.32 -19.11
N LYS A 218 18.64 2.57 -19.43
CA LYS A 218 18.92 1.29 -18.78
C LYS A 218 19.16 1.43 -17.27
N GLU A 219 19.77 2.55 -16.87
CA GLU A 219 20.01 2.89 -15.47
C GLU A 219 18.68 3.08 -14.73
N LEU A 220 17.70 3.75 -15.36
CA LEU A 220 16.38 3.98 -14.77
C LEU A 220 15.58 2.66 -14.69
N GLU A 221 15.63 1.84 -15.73
CA GLU A 221 15.05 0.49 -15.69
C GLU A 221 15.66 -0.35 -14.55
N THR A 222 16.98 -0.32 -14.41
CA THR A 222 17.68 -1.08 -13.36
C THR A 222 17.31 -0.55 -11.98
N TYR A 223 17.24 0.78 -11.80
CA TYR A 223 16.88 1.41 -10.54
C TYR A 223 15.46 1.02 -10.08
N TYR A 224 14.51 0.93 -11.01
CA TYR A 224 13.12 0.56 -10.73
C TYR A 224 12.82 -0.94 -10.90
N SER A 225 13.81 -1.78 -11.21
CA SER A 225 13.70 -3.24 -11.11
C SER A 225 14.01 -3.65 -9.67
N ASN A 226 12.95 -3.79 -8.85
CA ASN A 226 13.08 -3.89 -7.40
C ASN A 226 13.78 -5.17 -6.94
N GLU A 227 13.71 -6.27 -7.70
CA GLU A 227 14.48 -7.47 -7.45
C GLU A 227 16.00 -7.19 -7.46
N LYS A 228 16.46 -6.25 -8.29
CA LYS A 228 17.88 -5.85 -8.37
C LYS A 228 18.30 -4.91 -7.24
N GLN A 229 17.35 -4.42 -6.46
CA GLN A 229 17.58 -3.47 -5.37
C GLN A 229 17.47 -4.10 -3.97
N VAL A 230 17.27 -5.42 -3.91
CA VAL A 230 17.20 -6.15 -2.62
C VAL A 230 18.54 -6.07 -1.89
N LYS A 231 18.51 -5.64 -0.63
CA LYS A 231 19.64 -5.47 0.29
C LYS A 231 19.42 -6.29 1.55
N GLU A 232 20.45 -6.40 2.39
CA GLU A 232 20.39 -7.13 3.67
C GLU A 232 19.36 -6.55 4.65
N ASP A 233 19.05 -5.26 4.54
CA ASP A 233 18.08 -4.54 5.35
C ASP A 233 16.69 -4.42 4.70
N THR A 234 16.47 -5.06 3.55
CA THR A 234 15.13 -5.18 2.92
C THR A 234 14.17 -5.87 3.90
N PRO A 235 12.92 -5.39 4.05
CA PRO A 235 11.98 -5.96 5.01
C PRO A 235 11.58 -7.40 4.70
N PRO A 236 11.23 -8.21 5.72
CA PRO A 236 10.57 -9.50 5.52
C PRO A 236 9.34 -9.36 4.65
N THR A 237 9.11 -10.33 3.74
CA THR A 237 8.14 -10.16 2.65
C THR A 237 7.21 -11.37 2.53
N PHE A 238 5.90 -11.09 2.37
CA PHE A 238 4.87 -12.03 1.96
C PHE A 238 4.47 -11.74 0.52
N ILE A 239 4.45 -12.76 -0.35
CA ILE A 239 4.14 -12.62 -1.78
C ILE A 239 3.02 -13.59 -2.14
N PHE A 240 2.06 -13.15 -2.96
CA PHE A 240 1.08 -14.05 -3.58
C PHE A 240 0.80 -13.66 -5.03
N HIS A 241 0.62 -14.67 -5.89
CA HIS A 241 0.43 -14.48 -7.32
C HIS A 241 -0.27 -15.70 -7.94
N SER A 242 -0.93 -15.53 -9.09
CA SER A 242 -1.49 -16.63 -9.86
C SER A 242 -0.63 -16.93 -11.08
N GLU A 243 -0.48 -18.23 -11.41
CA GLU A 243 0.34 -18.70 -12.54
C GLU A 243 -0.27 -18.28 -13.90
N ASP A 244 -1.60 -18.20 -13.96
CA ASP A 244 -2.36 -17.84 -15.16
C ASP A 244 -2.54 -16.32 -15.32
N ASP A 245 -1.76 -15.49 -14.62
CA ASP A 245 -1.80 -14.03 -14.75
C ASP A 245 -1.25 -13.58 -16.10
N ASN A 246 -2.16 -13.16 -16.99
CA ASN A 246 -1.83 -12.71 -18.35
C ASN A 246 -1.49 -11.20 -18.43
N VAL A 247 -1.53 -10.47 -17.32
CA VAL A 247 -1.25 -9.02 -17.24
C VAL A 247 0.12 -8.75 -16.66
N VAL A 248 0.42 -9.39 -15.51
CA VAL A 248 1.71 -9.31 -14.86
C VAL A 248 2.28 -10.73 -14.75
N PRO A 249 3.31 -11.10 -15.55
CA PRO A 249 3.90 -12.43 -15.48
C PRO A 249 4.37 -12.80 -14.08
N ILE A 250 4.09 -14.04 -13.65
CA ILE A 250 4.43 -14.55 -12.31
C ILE A 250 5.93 -14.47 -12.02
N GLU A 251 6.77 -14.43 -13.06
CA GLU A 251 8.22 -14.25 -12.98
C GLU A 251 8.62 -13.01 -12.18
N ASN A 252 7.78 -11.97 -12.15
CA ASN A 252 8.01 -10.82 -11.27
C ASN A 252 8.11 -11.25 -9.80
N SER A 253 7.16 -12.05 -9.33
CA SER A 253 7.14 -12.57 -7.97
C SER A 253 8.25 -13.60 -7.71
N ILE A 254 8.53 -14.45 -8.68
CA ILE A 254 9.59 -15.47 -8.59
C ILE A 254 10.97 -14.81 -8.47
N ARG A 255 11.28 -13.81 -9.30
CA ARG A 255 12.54 -13.05 -9.25
C ARG A 255 12.71 -12.35 -7.90
N MET A 256 11.67 -11.66 -7.40
CA MET A 256 11.71 -11.00 -6.09
C MET A 256 11.96 -12.00 -4.96
N TYR A 257 11.23 -13.12 -4.95
CA TYR A 257 11.39 -14.17 -3.95
C TYR A 257 12.79 -14.76 -3.95
N GLN A 258 13.36 -14.98 -5.14
CA GLN A 258 14.71 -15.51 -5.32
C GLN A 258 15.78 -14.59 -4.71
N GLU A 259 15.72 -13.29 -5.02
CA GLU A 259 16.65 -12.29 -4.49
C GLU A 259 16.54 -12.13 -2.97
N LEU A 260 15.30 -12.15 -2.42
CA LEU A 260 15.10 -12.14 -0.98
C LEU A 260 15.76 -13.35 -0.31
N ARG A 261 15.62 -14.57 -0.86
CA ARG A 261 16.26 -15.77 -0.36
C ARG A 261 17.79 -15.68 -0.41
N ASP A 262 18.35 -15.23 -1.53
CA ASP A 262 19.79 -15.13 -1.74
C ASP A 262 20.43 -14.15 -0.75
N LYS A 263 19.69 -13.09 -0.38
CA LYS A 263 20.06 -12.14 0.69
C LYS A 263 19.68 -12.62 2.09
N LYS A 264 19.11 -13.83 2.24
CA LYS A 264 18.64 -14.40 3.53
C LYS A 264 17.56 -13.55 4.23
N ILE A 265 16.79 -12.79 3.47
CA ILE A 265 15.64 -12.07 3.99
C ILE A 265 14.49 -13.05 4.17
N PRO A 266 13.80 -13.07 5.32
CA PRO A 266 12.64 -13.92 5.52
C PRO A 266 11.55 -13.61 4.48
N ALA A 267 11.17 -14.61 3.69
CA ALA A 267 10.13 -14.47 2.67
C ALA A 267 9.22 -15.69 2.68
N GLU A 268 7.92 -15.44 2.47
CA GLU A 268 6.91 -16.48 2.26
C GLU A 268 6.18 -16.16 0.95
N ALA A 269 6.04 -17.15 0.07
CA ALA A 269 5.40 -16.98 -1.24
C ALA A 269 4.33 -18.05 -1.47
N HIS A 270 3.17 -17.63 -1.99
CA HIS A 270 2.05 -18.48 -2.37
C HIS A 270 1.73 -18.27 -3.84
N PHE A 271 1.94 -19.30 -4.64
CA PHE A 271 1.61 -19.30 -6.05
C PHE A 271 0.39 -20.20 -6.29
N PHE A 272 -0.61 -19.67 -6.97
CA PHE A 272 -1.87 -20.35 -7.24
C PHE A 272 -1.96 -20.68 -8.73
N PRO A 273 -2.48 -21.87 -9.10
CA PRO A 273 -2.56 -22.26 -10.50
C PRO A 273 -3.52 -21.39 -11.31
N THR A 274 -4.55 -20.85 -10.66
CA THR A 274 -5.59 -20.01 -11.28
C THR A 274 -5.83 -18.76 -10.44
N GLY A 275 -6.45 -17.71 -11.05
CA GLY A 275 -6.80 -16.46 -10.40
C GLY A 275 -6.72 -15.26 -11.34
N GLY A 276 -5.93 -15.37 -12.40
CA GLY A 276 -5.67 -14.26 -13.31
C GLY A 276 -5.04 -13.08 -12.60
N HIS A 277 -5.42 -11.87 -12.99
CA HIS A 277 -4.91 -10.63 -12.42
C HIS A 277 -5.99 -9.84 -11.67
N GLY A 278 -5.61 -9.17 -10.57
CA GLY A 278 -6.47 -8.16 -9.95
C GLY A 278 -7.62 -8.72 -9.11
N TYR A 279 -7.45 -9.88 -8.50
CA TYR A 279 -8.52 -10.53 -7.72
C TYR A 279 -8.71 -9.98 -6.29
N SER A 280 -7.87 -9.04 -5.83
CA SER A 280 -7.98 -8.41 -4.48
C SER A 280 -8.15 -9.47 -3.38
N LEU A 281 -9.21 -9.40 -2.57
CA LEU A 281 -9.50 -10.37 -1.51
C LEU A 281 -9.98 -11.73 -2.04
N GLY A 282 -10.27 -11.88 -3.34
CA GLY A 282 -10.79 -13.12 -3.91
C GLY A 282 -12.16 -13.52 -3.34
N LEU A 283 -13.04 -12.53 -3.11
CA LEU A 283 -14.35 -12.77 -2.52
C LEU A 283 -15.28 -13.49 -3.49
N ASN A 284 -16.26 -14.23 -2.93
CA ASN A 284 -17.32 -14.91 -3.69
C ASN A 284 -16.82 -16.00 -4.66
N THR A 285 -15.72 -16.64 -4.36
CA THR A 285 -15.19 -17.80 -5.09
C THR A 285 -14.70 -18.87 -4.14
N ASN A 286 -14.67 -20.13 -4.61
CA ASN A 286 -14.06 -21.26 -3.91
C ASN A 286 -12.68 -21.63 -4.47
N GLU A 287 -12.12 -20.79 -5.33
CA GLU A 287 -10.81 -21.00 -5.92
C GLU A 287 -9.69 -20.84 -4.87
N THR A 288 -8.59 -21.54 -5.10
CA THR A 288 -7.49 -21.63 -4.11
C THR A 288 -6.84 -20.28 -3.79
N TYR A 289 -6.81 -19.36 -4.76
CA TYR A 289 -6.27 -18.02 -4.54
C TYR A 289 -7.05 -17.21 -3.50
N SER A 290 -8.33 -17.51 -3.27
CA SER A 290 -9.14 -16.84 -2.23
C SER A 290 -8.67 -17.13 -0.80
N ASN A 291 -7.71 -18.06 -0.63
CA ASN A 291 -7.14 -18.38 0.67
C ASN A 291 -5.94 -17.49 1.05
N TRP A 292 -5.43 -16.65 0.14
CA TRP A 292 -4.28 -15.80 0.48
C TRP A 292 -4.48 -14.94 1.73
N PRO A 293 -5.70 -14.40 2.02
CA PRO A 293 -5.89 -13.61 3.24
C PRO A 293 -5.69 -14.40 4.53
N ILE A 294 -6.01 -15.71 4.52
CA ILE A 294 -5.82 -16.62 5.67
C ILE A 294 -4.33 -16.87 5.88
N TYR A 295 -3.57 -17.12 4.82
CA TYR A 295 -2.12 -17.32 4.88
C TYR A 295 -1.41 -16.04 5.34
N CYS A 296 -1.79 -14.89 4.78
CA CYS A 296 -1.27 -13.59 5.14
C CYS A 296 -1.55 -13.25 6.62
N GLU A 297 -2.77 -13.48 7.11
CA GLU A 297 -3.11 -13.30 8.53
C GLU A 297 -2.22 -14.16 9.43
N THR A 298 -2.00 -15.42 9.06
CA THR A 298 -1.13 -16.33 9.81
C THR A 298 0.31 -15.84 9.83
N TRP A 299 0.82 -15.38 8.69
CA TRP A 299 2.14 -14.79 8.57
C TRP A 299 2.29 -13.52 9.42
N LEU A 300 1.32 -12.60 9.37
CA LEU A 300 1.29 -11.36 10.15
C LEU A 300 1.31 -11.61 11.67
N LYS A 301 0.66 -12.68 12.14
CA LYS A 301 0.69 -13.09 13.55
C LYS A 301 2.07 -13.61 14.00
N ASN A 302 2.85 -14.18 13.06
CA ASN A 302 4.11 -14.85 13.38
C ASN A 302 5.35 -13.98 13.14
N ILE A 303 5.28 -13.00 12.25
CA ILE A 303 6.42 -12.15 11.91
C ILE A 303 6.97 -11.39 13.13
N ASN A 304 6.11 -11.02 14.07
CA ASN A 304 6.46 -10.29 15.27
C ASN A 304 6.92 -11.18 16.43
N LYS A 305 6.85 -12.53 16.29
CA LYS A 305 7.27 -13.46 17.35
C LYS A 305 8.77 -13.81 17.28
N LYS A 306 9.44 -13.54 16.17
CA LYS A 306 10.86 -13.86 15.96
C LYS A 306 11.84 -12.86 16.60
N GLY A 307 11.34 -11.85 17.30
CA GLY A 307 12.13 -10.84 18.02
C GLY A 307 12.05 -10.91 19.53
N GLN A 308 11.48 -12.02 20.08
CA GLN A 308 11.48 -12.30 21.54
C GLN A 308 12.42 -13.43 21.89
#